data_4412122aa5324891f3c7e696fea6534b
#
_entry.id   4412122aa5324891f3c7e696fea6534b
#
_cell.length_a   1.000
_cell.length_b   1.000
_cell.length_c   1.000
_cell.angle_alpha   90.00
_cell.angle_beta   90.00
_cell.angle_gamma   90.00
#
_symmetry.space_group_name_H-M   'P 1'
#
loop_
_entity.id
_entity.type
_entity.pdbx_description
1 polymer ?
#
loop_
_entity_poly.entity_id
_entity_poly.type
_entity_poly.pdbx_seq_one_letter_code
_entity_poly.pdbx_strand_id
1 'polypeptide(L)'
;MHRRSLVVLPALLLAGLALWTGRGSTQQLIKLKFGNPTTPPNTVHIIPWVAKETGIFAEEGLDVEILTFEGGLYVIRNVVSGALDAGGGPGASIAVSIARKAGIKALVSPAPRFASTLTVRSNIKKPEDLKGKKIGIQEVGGFADILSRMALRKFGIKPEEVNFVPIASADVPPLLAGAIDTAILHVDQMEIARRKEPSLHTLVKFWELEPNQLFYVVLAQEKKMAAEPVKFQKLARALVKANRFMYTNKAKTVEIAAKYAQLPPDIAAAAYDELTRAKVWSQNDGLRRDKVEYTINRMVQVGNIKPDAKPKYEDYVAGPIIEEALKGLPRIPDFD
;
A
#
# COMPACT_ATOMS: atom_id res chain seq x y z
N MET A 1 -95.87 -37.30 3.52
CA MET A 1 -94.72 -37.68 2.72
C MET A 1 -93.78 -36.45 2.73
N HIS A 2 -92.80 -36.42 3.63
CA HIS A 2 -91.89 -35.28 3.82
C HIS A 2 -90.49 -35.66 3.33
N ARG A 3 -90.04 -35.04 2.24
CA ARG A 3 -88.64 -35.14 1.79
C ARG A 3 -87.77 -34.15 2.52
N ARG A 4 -86.83 -34.64 3.31
CA ARG A 4 -85.77 -33.86 3.90
C ARG A 4 -84.61 -33.72 2.95
N SER A 5 -84.32 -32.49 2.56
CA SER A 5 -83.15 -32.16 1.73
C SER A 5 -81.94 -31.99 2.66
N LEU A 6 -80.92 -32.78 2.43
CA LEU A 6 -79.59 -32.56 3.08
C LEU A 6 -78.84 -31.41 2.39
N VAL A 7 -78.52 -30.43 3.12
CA VAL A 7 -77.56 -29.32 2.72
C VAL A 7 -76.16 -29.72 3.11
N VAL A 8 -75.33 -30.00 2.09
CA VAL A 8 -73.86 -30.21 2.26
C VAL A 8 -73.17 -28.89 2.19
N LEU A 9 -72.54 -28.42 3.28
CA LEU A 9 -71.64 -27.29 3.29
C LEU A 9 -70.27 -27.73 2.78
N PRO A 10 -69.62 -26.98 1.84
CA PRO A 10 -68.22 -27.20 1.51
C PRO A 10 -67.30 -26.55 2.56
N ALA A 11 -66.41 -27.36 3.15
CA ALA A 11 -65.34 -26.89 4.01
C ALA A 11 -64.30 -26.13 3.16
N LEU A 12 -64.16 -24.83 3.39
CA LEU A 12 -63.12 -23.98 2.86
C LEU A 12 -61.80 -24.28 3.59
N LEU A 13 -60.86 -24.96 2.91
CA LEU A 13 -59.44 -25.09 3.30
C LEU A 13 -58.74 -23.77 3.06
N LEU A 14 -58.54 -22.98 4.09
CA LEU A 14 -57.63 -21.84 4.14
C LEU A 14 -56.20 -22.36 4.16
N ALA A 15 -55.57 -22.47 3.00
CA ALA A 15 -54.13 -22.67 2.85
C ALA A 15 -53.44 -21.38 3.30
N GLY A 16 -52.90 -21.37 4.52
CA GLY A 16 -52.05 -20.28 5.02
C GLY A 16 -50.77 -20.19 4.22
N LEU A 17 -50.62 -19.21 3.31
CA LEU A 17 -49.34 -18.78 2.77
C LEU A 17 -48.53 -18.17 3.89
N ALA A 18 -47.64 -18.93 4.49
CA ALA A 18 -46.57 -18.39 5.34
C ALA A 18 -45.62 -17.60 4.42
N LEU A 19 -45.84 -16.28 4.34
CA LEU A 19 -44.85 -15.36 3.80
C LEU A 19 -43.59 -15.43 4.67
N TRP A 20 -42.66 -16.23 4.23
CA TRP A 20 -41.30 -16.28 4.79
C TRP A 20 -40.60 -14.95 4.40
N THR A 21 -40.87 -13.90 5.16
CA THR A 21 -40.07 -12.67 5.11
C THR A 21 -38.70 -13.00 5.66
N GLY A 22 -37.82 -13.49 4.80
CA GLY A 22 -36.39 -13.55 5.08
C GLY A 22 -35.92 -12.14 5.38
N ARG A 23 -35.93 -11.77 6.68
CA ARG A 23 -35.18 -10.61 7.16
C ARG A 23 -33.73 -10.92 6.89
N GLY A 24 -33.24 -10.51 5.71
CA GLY A 24 -31.82 -10.36 5.47
C GLY A 24 -31.31 -9.41 6.55
N SER A 25 -30.68 -9.96 7.58
CA SER A 25 -29.93 -9.20 8.55
C SER A 25 -28.88 -8.43 7.74
N THR A 26 -29.10 -7.14 7.50
CA THR A 26 -28.06 -6.25 7.01
C THR A 26 -26.98 -6.22 8.06
N GLN A 27 -25.98 -7.07 7.89
CA GLN A 27 -24.84 -7.11 8.80
C GLN A 27 -24.23 -5.72 8.83
N GLN A 28 -24.27 -5.05 9.99
CA GLN A 28 -23.70 -3.73 10.14
C GLN A 28 -22.19 -3.80 9.87
N LEU A 29 -21.73 -3.04 8.86
CA LEU A 29 -20.33 -3.01 8.48
C LEU A 29 -19.47 -2.42 9.60
N ILE A 30 -18.32 -2.99 9.83
CA ILE A 30 -17.35 -2.51 10.83
C ILE A 30 -16.65 -1.27 10.24
N LYS A 31 -16.81 -0.12 10.90
CA LYS A 31 -16.16 1.13 10.49
C LYS A 31 -14.66 1.08 10.75
N LEU A 32 -13.87 1.57 9.79
CA LEU A 32 -12.41 1.60 9.85
C LEU A 32 -11.86 2.85 9.15
N LYS A 33 -10.97 3.57 9.83
CA LYS A 33 -10.21 4.69 9.25
C LYS A 33 -8.84 4.21 8.77
N PHE A 34 -8.60 4.34 7.47
CA PHE A 34 -7.36 3.92 6.81
C PHE A 34 -6.57 5.11 6.27
N GLY A 35 -5.29 5.20 6.63
CA GLY A 35 -4.38 6.24 6.13
C GLY A 35 -3.59 5.79 4.89
N ASN A 36 -3.64 6.57 3.83
CA ASN A 36 -2.81 6.39 2.63
C ASN A 36 -1.67 7.43 2.60
N PRO A 37 -0.43 7.04 2.22
CA PRO A 37 0.75 7.89 2.41
C PRO A 37 0.98 8.95 1.34
N THR A 38 0.11 9.08 0.34
CA THR A 38 0.27 10.07 -0.75
C THR A 38 -1.05 10.77 -1.08
N THR A 39 -0.97 12.05 -1.48
CA THR A 39 -2.09 12.92 -1.88
C THR A 39 -1.74 13.67 -3.17
N PRO A 40 -2.41 13.41 -4.32
CA PRO A 40 -3.24 12.24 -4.57
C PRO A 40 -2.48 10.93 -4.43
N PRO A 41 -3.12 9.76 -4.37
CA PRO A 41 -2.41 8.48 -4.35
C PRO A 41 -1.63 8.25 -5.65
N ASN A 42 -0.43 7.70 -5.55
CA ASN A 42 0.26 7.14 -6.72
C ASN A 42 -0.36 5.81 -7.12
N THR A 43 -0.16 5.38 -8.36
CA THR A 43 -0.69 4.09 -8.87
C THR A 43 -0.32 2.91 -7.97
N VAL A 44 0.87 2.91 -7.37
CA VAL A 44 1.28 1.83 -6.45
C VAL A 44 0.46 1.78 -5.16
N HIS A 45 -0.18 2.87 -4.76
CA HIS A 45 -0.91 3.00 -3.49
C HIS A 45 -2.44 2.92 -3.64
N ILE A 46 -2.98 2.57 -4.81
CA ILE A 46 -4.43 2.54 -5.09
C ILE A 46 -5.18 1.36 -4.46
N ILE A 47 -4.48 0.42 -3.86
CA ILE A 47 -5.04 -0.83 -3.34
C ILE A 47 -6.31 -0.63 -2.48
N PRO A 48 -6.35 0.31 -1.51
CA PRO A 48 -7.55 0.51 -0.70
C PRO A 48 -8.74 1.05 -1.52
N TRP A 49 -8.49 1.84 -2.58
CA TRP A 49 -9.57 2.26 -3.49
C TRP A 49 -10.04 1.13 -4.38
N VAL A 50 -9.15 0.23 -4.82
CA VAL A 50 -9.56 -0.99 -5.52
C VAL A 50 -10.48 -1.81 -4.61
N ALA A 51 -10.09 -2.06 -3.36
CA ALA A 51 -10.94 -2.79 -2.42
C ALA A 51 -12.31 -2.11 -2.18
N LYS A 52 -12.36 -0.77 -2.17
CA LYS A 52 -13.58 0.00 -1.99
C LYS A 52 -14.49 -0.02 -3.23
N GLU A 53 -13.94 0.34 -4.39
CA GLU A 53 -14.71 0.47 -5.65
C GLU A 53 -15.20 -0.86 -6.21
N THR A 54 -14.53 -1.97 -5.87
CA THR A 54 -14.93 -3.31 -6.27
C THR A 54 -15.83 -4.01 -5.24
N GLY A 55 -16.15 -3.36 -4.13
CA GLY A 55 -16.98 -3.93 -3.08
C GLY A 55 -16.27 -4.92 -2.15
N ILE A 56 -14.98 -5.21 -2.34
CA ILE A 56 -14.22 -6.18 -1.54
C ILE A 56 -14.24 -5.84 -0.04
N PHE A 57 -14.17 -4.55 0.33
CA PHE A 57 -14.30 -4.16 1.74
C PHE A 57 -15.68 -4.51 2.31
N ALA A 58 -16.76 -4.23 1.56
CA ALA A 58 -18.12 -4.54 1.99
C ALA A 58 -18.37 -6.05 2.08
N GLU A 59 -17.84 -6.84 1.14
CA GLU A 59 -17.88 -8.31 1.17
C GLU A 59 -17.21 -8.88 2.43
N GLU A 60 -16.11 -8.26 2.86
CA GLU A 60 -15.45 -8.62 4.12
C GLU A 60 -16.13 -7.99 5.35
N GLY A 61 -17.24 -7.25 5.18
CA GLY A 61 -17.99 -6.63 6.27
C GLY A 61 -17.33 -5.38 6.82
N LEU A 62 -16.58 -4.62 6.02
CA LEU A 62 -15.90 -3.37 6.38
C LEU A 62 -16.52 -2.17 5.67
N ASP A 63 -16.70 -1.07 6.41
CA ASP A 63 -16.91 0.29 5.87
C ASP A 63 -15.63 1.09 6.12
N VAL A 64 -14.85 1.32 5.04
CA VAL A 64 -13.52 1.93 5.14
C VAL A 64 -13.54 3.38 4.66
N GLU A 65 -13.23 4.30 5.58
CA GLU A 65 -12.89 5.68 5.28
C GLU A 65 -11.40 5.77 4.95
N ILE A 66 -11.06 6.18 3.72
CA ILE A 66 -9.68 6.32 3.26
C ILE A 66 -9.29 7.79 3.35
N LEU A 67 -8.27 8.10 4.14
CA LEU A 67 -7.70 9.43 4.36
C LEU A 67 -6.31 9.49 3.73
N THR A 68 -6.00 10.56 3.01
CA THR A 68 -4.70 10.73 2.34
C THR A 68 -3.80 11.69 3.12
N PHE A 69 -2.49 11.43 3.08
CA PHE A 69 -1.46 12.21 3.78
C PHE A 69 -0.28 12.49 2.87
N GLU A 70 0.45 13.56 3.12
CA GLU A 70 1.67 13.92 2.38
C GLU A 70 2.92 13.23 2.97
N GLY A 71 2.87 11.90 3.10
CA GLY A 71 3.98 11.08 3.55
C GLY A 71 3.61 9.97 4.52
N GLY A 72 4.32 8.86 4.43
CA GLY A 72 4.07 7.68 5.26
C GLY A 72 4.39 7.89 6.75
N LEU A 73 5.28 8.82 7.10
CA LEU A 73 5.55 9.16 8.50
C LEU A 73 4.34 9.80 9.19
N TYR A 74 3.57 10.63 8.46
CA TYR A 74 2.30 11.18 8.98
C TYR A 74 1.30 10.06 9.25
N VAL A 75 1.17 9.09 8.35
CA VAL A 75 0.30 7.92 8.56
C VAL A 75 0.73 7.14 9.80
N ILE A 76 2.03 6.82 9.94
CA ILE A 76 2.56 6.08 11.10
C ILE A 76 2.23 6.82 12.40
N ARG A 77 2.46 8.14 12.47
CA ARG A 77 2.14 8.97 13.66
C ARG A 77 0.65 8.91 14.00
N ASN A 78 -0.23 9.01 13.00
CA ASN A 78 -1.69 8.96 13.21
C ASN A 78 -2.17 7.56 13.62
N VAL A 79 -1.53 6.48 13.14
CA VAL A 79 -1.79 5.14 13.65
C VAL A 79 -1.31 5.00 15.10
N VAL A 80 -0.08 5.45 15.42
CA VAL A 80 0.49 5.39 16.78
C VAL A 80 -0.36 6.20 17.78
N SER A 81 -0.88 7.36 17.39
CA SER A 81 -1.79 8.16 18.25
C SER A 81 -3.17 7.55 18.42
N GLY A 82 -3.58 6.65 17.51
CA GLY A 82 -4.91 6.04 17.48
C GLY A 82 -5.95 6.82 16.68
N ALA A 83 -5.59 7.92 16.02
CA ALA A 83 -6.46 8.70 15.14
C ALA A 83 -6.87 7.91 13.88
N LEU A 84 -6.01 6.98 13.44
CA LEU A 84 -6.31 5.97 12.43
C LEU A 84 -6.41 4.58 13.06
N ASP A 85 -7.17 3.69 12.44
CA ASP A 85 -7.20 2.27 12.82
C ASP A 85 -6.01 1.52 12.20
N ALA A 86 -5.76 1.80 10.93
CA ALA A 86 -4.65 1.25 10.17
C ALA A 86 -4.19 2.24 9.10
N GLY A 87 -3.07 1.96 8.48
CA GLY A 87 -2.61 2.75 7.34
C GLY A 87 -1.31 2.23 6.78
N GLY A 88 -0.88 2.80 5.65
CA GLY A 88 0.32 2.37 4.95
C GLY A 88 1.50 3.31 5.12
N GLY A 89 2.69 2.74 5.25
CA GLY A 89 3.93 3.51 5.37
C GLY A 89 5.16 2.73 4.94
N PRO A 90 6.35 3.39 4.92
CA PRO A 90 7.59 2.72 4.55
C PRO A 90 7.96 1.64 5.57
N GLY A 91 8.28 0.43 5.09
CA GLY A 91 8.65 -0.70 5.95
C GLY A 91 9.84 -0.41 6.87
N ALA A 92 10.83 0.35 6.37
CA ALA A 92 11.98 0.80 7.14
C ALA A 92 11.58 1.71 8.33
N SER A 93 10.69 2.67 8.10
CA SER A 93 10.21 3.59 9.15
C SER A 93 9.38 2.87 10.21
N ILE A 94 8.63 1.83 9.78
CA ILE A 94 7.89 0.96 10.70
C ILE A 94 8.86 0.18 11.59
N ALA A 95 9.95 -0.40 11.03
CA ALA A 95 10.99 -1.08 11.80
C ALA A 95 11.61 -0.17 12.87
N VAL A 96 11.94 1.08 12.50
CA VAL A 96 12.47 2.09 13.44
C VAL A 96 11.45 2.42 14.54
N SER A 97 10.19 2.57 14.19
CA SER A 97 9.10 2.86 15.16
C SER A 97 8.91 1.70 16.15
N ILE A 98 8.96 0.45 15.68
CA ILE A 98 8.88 -0.75 16.52
C ILE A 98 10.10 -0.84 17.46
N ALA A 99 11.31 -0.56 16.96
CA ALA A 99 12.51 -0.51 17.79
C ALA A 99 12.41 0.52 18.92
N ARG A 100 11.65 1.60 18.69
CA ARG A 100 11.31 2.64 19.67
C ARG A 100 10.10 2.32 20.54
N LYS A 101 9.58 1.07 20.47
CA LYS A 101 8.43 0.61 21.28
C LYS A 101 7.14 1.38 21.01
N ALA A 102 6.87 1.73 19.76
CA ALA A 102 5.66 2.48 19.37
C ALA A 102 4.34 1.68 19.48
N GLY A 103 4.36 0.40 19.85
CA GLY A 103 3.17 -0.45 20.05
C GLY A 103 2.38 -0.71 18.76
N ILE A 104 3.08 -0.91 17.65
CA ILE A 104 2.52 -1.16 16.32
C ILE A 104 3.12 -2.43 15.72
N LYS A 105 2.36 -3.09 14.82
CA LYS A 105 2.85 -4.21 14.00
C LYS A 105 2.33 -4.10 12.57
N ALA A 106 3.04 -4.77 11.65
CA ALA A 106 2.65 -4.94 10.27
C ALA A 106 1.55 -5.99 10.13
N LEU A 107 0.53 -5.68 9.32
CA LEU A 107 -0.58 -6.56 8.96
C LEU A 107 -0.34 -7.26 7.62
N VAL A 108 0.00 -6.49 6.59
CA VAL A 108 0.32 -6.97 5.24
C VAL A 108 1.28 -5.98 4.60
N SER A 109 2.02 -6.43 3.59
CA SER A 109 2.76 -5.56 2.68
C SER A 109 2.16 -5.68 1.27
N PRO A 110 1.16 -4.84 0.93
CA PRO A 110 0.51 -4.92 -0.38
C PRO A 110 1.47 -4.65 -1.53
N ALA A 111 2.52 -3.84 -1.31
CA ALA A 111 3.59 -3.60 -2.27
C ALA A 111 4.96 -3.75 -1.57
N PRO A 112 5.47 -5.00 -1.43
CA PRO A 112 6.74 -5.24 -0.73
C PRO A 112 7.97 -4.78 -1.50
N ARG A 113 7.88 -4.52 -2.81
CA ARG A 113 8.97 -4.02 -3.63
C ARG A 113 8.82 -2.52 -3.87
N PHE A 114 9.93 -1.82 -3.97
CA PHE A 114 9.92 -0.42 -4.39
C PHE A 114 9.26 -0.25 -5.76
N ALA A 115 8.61 0.90 -5.94
CA ALA A 115 7.95 1.29 -7.18
C ALA A 115 8.50 2.66 -7.65
N SER A 116 9.78 2.91 -7.38
CA SER A 116 10.39 4.23 -7.61
C SER A 116 11.70 4.11 -8.36
N THR A 117 12.04 5.19 -9.02
CA THR A 117 13.27 5.34 -9.81
C THR A 117 14.04 6.56 -9.34
N LEU A 118 15.36 6.54 -9.52
CA LEU A 118 16.16 7.76 -9.55
C LEU A 118 16.14 8.24 -11.02
N THR A 119 15.32 9.23 -11.29
CA THR A 119 15.17 9.85 -12.60
C THR A 119 16.08 11.06 -12.70
N VAL A 120 16.80 11.18 -13.80
CA VAL A 120 17.88 12.16 -14.01
C VAL A 120 17.76 12.88 -15.33
N ARG A 121 18.38 14.06 -15.43
CA ARG A 121 18.52 14.83 -16.67
C ARG A 121 19.54 14.19 -17.61
N SER A 122 19.46 14.52 -18.88
CA SER A 122 20.24 13.92 -19.99
C SER A 122 21.77 14.02 -19.84
N ASN A 123 22.26 14.98 -19.07
CA ASN A 123 23.68 15.17 -18.78
C ASN A 123 24.25 14.24 -17.69
N ILE A 124 23.41 13.42 -17.05
CA ILE A 124 23.81 12.42 -16.06
C ILE A 124 23.65 11.05 -16.69
N LYS A 125 24.72 10.44 -17.16
CA LYS A 125 24.66 9.17 -17.90
C LYS A 125 25.09 7.96 -17.06
N LYS A 126 25.84 8.18 -16.01
CA LYS A 126 26.40 7.17 -15.11
C LYS A 126 26.40 7.68 -13.67
N PRO A 127 26.51 6.81 -12.68
CA PRO A 127 26.48 7.19 -11.27
C PRO A 127 27.44 8.30 -10.87
N GLU A 128 28.67 8.30 -11.41
CA GLU A 128 29.69 9.30 -11.07
C GLU A 128 29.29 10.73 -11.47
N ASP A 129 28.42 10.86 -12.47
CA ASP A 129 27.93 12.17 -12.94
C ASP A 129 26.97 12.82 -11.92
N LEU A 130 26.56 12.11 -10.85
CA LEU A 130 25.78 12.67 -9.75
C LEU A 130 26.58 13.63 -8.86
N LYS A 131 27.93 13.56 -8.87
CA LYS A 131 28.77 14.47 -8.08
C LYS A 131 28.51 15.93 -8.45
N GLY A 132 28.29 16.76 -7.45
CA GLY A 132 27.94 18.17 -7.58
C GLY A 132 26.51 18.46 -8.05
N LYS A 133 25.70 17.43 -8.34
CA LYS A 133 24.32 17.59 -8.83
C LYS A 133 23.35 17.88 -7.69
N LYS A 134 22.23 18.50 -8.07
CA LYS A 134 21.12 18.84 -7.19
C LYS A 134 20.13 17.68 -7.13
N ILE A 135 19.97 17.08 -5.97
CA ILE A 135 19.01 15.99 -5.69
C ILE A 135 17.80 16.56 -4.95
N GLY A 136 16.62 16.47 -5.53
CA GLY A 136 15.37 16.91 -4.89
C GLY A 136 14.95 15.97 -3.76
N ILE A 137 14.65 16.51 -2.59
CA ILE A 137 14.08 15.79 -1.45
C ILE A 137 12.98 16.62 -0.80
N GLN A 138 11.94 15.99 -0.25
CA GLN A 138 10.88 16.71 0.48
C GLN A 138 11.37 17.14 1.87
N GLU A 139 12.01 16.22 2.57
CA GLU A 139 12.55 16.42 3.92
C GLU A 139 13.73 15.48 4.17
N VAL A 140 14.62 15.86 5.07
CA VAL A 140 15.70 14.99 5.54
C VAL A 140 15.13 13.83 6.34
N GLY A 141 15.53 12.59 6.01
CA GLY A 141 14.99 11.37 6.59
C GLY A 141 13.65 10.92 5.97
N GLY A 142 13.11 11.68 5.01
CA GLY A 142 11.94 11.32 4.23
C GLY A 142 12.27 10.29 3.13
N PHE A 143 11.23 9.89 2.39
CA PHE A 143 11.34 8.83 1.40
C PHE A 143 12.39 9.09 0.32
N ALA A 144 12.36 10.29 -0.30
CA ALA A 144 13.30 10.63 -1.36
C ALA A 144 14.74 10.77 -0.84
N ASP A 145 14.95 11.32 0.37
CA ASP A 145 16.27 11.42 1.00
C ASP A 145 16.85 10.02 1.29
N ILE A 146 16.06 9.12 1.88
CA ILE A 146 16.49 7.75 2.18
C ILE A 146 16.91 7.02 0.92
N LEU A 147 16.08 7.05 -0.14
CA LEU A 147 16.41 6.37 -1.39
C LEU A 147 17.60 6.99 -2.11
N SER A 148 17.72 8.31 -2.13
CA SER A 148 18.87 8.99 -2.71
C SER A 148 20.17 8.59 -2.03
N ARG A 149 20.21 8.63 -0.69
CA ARG A 149 21.38 8.18 0.08
C ARG A 149 21.67 6.70 -0.10
N MET A 150 20.66 5.88 -0.30
CA MET A 150 20.81 4.45 -0.61
C MET A 150 21.50 4.25 -1.96
N ALA A 151 21.06 4.97 -3.00
CA ALA A 151 21.69 4.93 -4.32
C ALA A 151 23.13 5.45 -4.29
N LEU A 152 23.38 6.62 -3.68
CA LEU A 152 24.70 7.20 -3.55
C LEU A 152 25.68 6.23 -2.85
N ARG A 153 25.26 5.61 -1.75
CA ARG A 153 26.08 4.60 -1.03
C ARG A 153 26.43 3.42 -1.92
N LYS A 154 25.45 2.92 -2.71
CA LYS A 154 25.68 1.81 -3.63
C LYS A 154 26.72 2.15 -4.69
N PHE A 155 26.81 3.41 -5.07
CA PHE A 155 27.77 3.94 -6.04
C PHE A 155 29.08 4.44 -5.43
N GLY A 156 29.24 4.35 -4.10
CA GLY A 156 30.42 4.84 -3.41
C GLY A 156 30.54 6.37 -3.39
N ILE A 157 29.44 7.09 -3.59
CA ILE A 157 29.37 8.55 -3.55
C ILE A 157 28.94 8.97 -2.15
N LYS A 158 29.69 9.87 -1.55
CA LYS A 158 29.37 10.42 -0.22
C LYS A 158 28.24 11.47 -0.35
N PRO A 159 27.36 11.58 0.65
CA PRO A 159 26.29 12.59 0.64
C PRO A 159 26.78 14.03 0.47
N GLU A 160 28.01 14.34 0.95
CA GLU A 160 28.64 15.67 0.85
C GLU A 160 29.12 16.00 -0.57
N GLU A 161 29.18 15.01 -1.46
CA GLU A 161 29.57 15.20 -2.88
C GLU A 161 28.40 15.60 -3.78
N VAL A 162 27.17 15.72 -3.22
CA VAL A 162 25.94 16.14 -3.91
C VAL A 162 25.24 17.26 -3.16
N ASN A 163 24.29 17.94 -3.82
CA ASN A 163 23.51 19.01 -3.20
C ASN A 163 22.07 18.55 -3.00
N PHE A 164 21.65 18.27 -1.78
CA PHE A 164 20.26 18.01 -1.46
C PHE A 164 19.48 19.32 -1.45
N VAL A 165 18.43 19.39 -2.28
CA VAL A 165 17.59 20.58 -2.45
C VAL A 165 16.19 20.26 -1.91
N PRO A 166 15.73 20.96 -0.86
CA PRO A 166 14.36 20.86 -0.40
C PRO A 166 13.38 21.30 -1.50
N ILE A 167 12.41 20.44 -1.79
CA ILE A 167 11.33 20.71 -2.73
C ILE A 167 9.98 20.46 -2.05
N ALA A 168 8.91 21.09 -2.56
CA ALA A 168 7.56 20.73 -2.13
C ALA A 168 7.22 19.30 -2.57
N SER A 169 6.08 18.78 -2.18
CA SER A 169 5.63 17.40 -2.45
C SER A 169 5.62 17.00 -3.94
N ALA A 170 5.73 17.96 -4.86
CA ALA A 170 5.70 17.72 -6.31
C ALA A 170 7.11 17.62 -6.90
N ASP A 171 7.60 16.41 -7.10
CA ASP A 171 8.96 16.14 -7.60
C ASP A 171 9.16 16.44 -9.09
N VAL A 172 8.10 16.28 -9.91
CA VAL A 172 8.18 16.41 -11.37
C VAL A 172 8.39 17.86 -11.83
N PRO A 173 7.62 18.89 -11.38
CA PRO A 173 7.80 20.26 -11.84
C PRO A 173 9.22 20.83 -11.60
N PRO A 174 9.85 20.69 -10.43
CA PRO A 174 11.23 21.16 -10.22
C PRO A 174 12.26 20.49 -11.13
N LEU A 175 12.08 19.17 -11.41
CA LEU A 175 12.95 18.45 -12.34
C LEU A 175 12.81 18.97 -13.78
N LEU A 176 11.59 19.20 -14.24
CA LEU A 176 11.30 19.76 -15.57
C LEU A 176 11.85 21.19 -15.71
N ALA A 177 11.70 22.01 -14.67
CA ALA A 177 12.20 23.40 -14.66
C ALA A 177 13.72 23.51 -14.53
N GLY A 178 14.44 22.39 -14.26
CA GLY A 178 15.87 22.41 -14.03
C GLY A 178 16.31 22.99 -12.69
N ALA A 179 15.38 23.16 -11.74
CA ALA A 179 15.70 23.55 -10.37
C ALA A 179 16.48 22.47 -9.63
N ILE A 180 16.24 21.21 -10.01
CA ILE A 180 16.98 20.01 -9.56
C ILE A 180 17.45 19.21 -10.78
N ASP A 181 18.50 18.43 -10.62
CA ASP A 181 19.08 17.58 -11.67
C ASP A 181 18.52 16.16 -11.63
N THR A 182 18.04 15.72 -10.48
CA THR A 182 17.52 14.38 -10.26
C THR A 182 16.45 14.35 -9.16
N ALA A 183 15.49 13.44 -9.30
CA ALA A 183 14.42 13.20 -8.34
C ALA A 183 14.13 11.71 -8.18
N ILE A 184 13.65 11.35 -7.00
CA ILE A 184 13.02 10.04 -6.75
C ILE A 184 11.57 10.14 -7.22
N LEU A 185 11.24 9.44 -8.29
CA LEU A 185 9.90 9.44 -8.87
C LEU A 185 9.27 8.05 -8.74
N HIS A 186 7.99 7.99 -8.40
CA HIS A 186 7.19 6.79 -8.61
C HIS A 186 6.99 6.54 -10.11
N VAL A 187 6.63 5.31 -10.48
CA VAL A 187 6.53 4.89 -11.90
C VAL A 187 5.61 5.81 -12.70
N ASP A 188 4.45 6.18 -12.17
CA ASP A 188 3.51 7.09 -12.81
C ASP A 188 4.08 8.53 -12.97
N GLN A 189 4.76 9.03 -11.96
CA GLN A 189 5.44 10.33 -12.03
C GLN A 189 6.58 10.32 -13.07
N MET A 190 7.33 9.22 -13.14
CA MET A 190 8.38 9.03 -14.14
C MET A 190 7.80 9.03 -15.56
N GLU A 191 6.66 8.36 -15.78
CA GLU A 191 5.98 8.38 -17.08
C GLU A 191 5.51 9.79 -17.47
N ILE A 192 4.94 10.56 -16.52
CA ILE A 192 4.57 11.97 -16.74
C ILE A 192 5.81 12.81 -17.11
N ALA A 193 6.89 12.66 -16.34
CA ALA A 193 8.12 13.43 -16.56
C ALA A 193 8.71 13.17 -17.93
N ARG A 194 8.84 11.91 -18.35
CA ARG A 194 9.40 11.50 -19.65
C ARG A 194 8.55 11.94 -20.84
N ARG A 195 7.23 12.02 -20.70
CA ARG A 195 6.37 12.56 -21.78
C ARG A 195 6.56 14.05 -21.99
N LYS A 196 6.77 14.79 -20.89
CA LYS A 196 7.00 16.24 -20.97
C LYS A 196 8.42 16.58 -21.40
N GLU A 197 9.40 15.77 -21.01
CA GLU A 197 10.81 15.94 -21.33
C GLU A 197 11.43 14.55 -21.67
N PRO A 198 11.38 14.13 -22.94
CA PRO A 198 11.86 12.81 -23.38
C PRO A 198 13.34 12.54 -23.13
N SER A 199 14.14 13.56 -22.88
CA SER A 199 15.56 13.41 -22.55
C SER A 199 15.81 12.92 -21.11
N LEU A 200 14.80 13.00 -20.23
CA LEU A 200 14.87 12.43 -18.88
C LEU A 200 14.93 10.91 -18.96
N HIS A 201 15.76 10.31 -18.11
CA HIS A 201 15.87 8.87 -18.08
C HIS A 201 16.07 8.33 -16.66
N THR A 202 15.86 7.02 -16.51
CA THR A 202 16.05 6.31 -15.25
C THR A 202 17.49 5.87 -15.10
N LEU A 203 18.18 6.39 -14.09
CA LEU A 203 19.51 5.94 -13.71
C LEU A 203 19.45 4.71 -12.79
N VAL A 204 18.44 4.64 -11.92
CA VAL A 204 18.24 3.53 -10.96
C VAL A 204 16.77 3.16 -10.90
N LYS A 205 16.51 1.86 -10.92
CA LYS A 205 15.24 1.26 -10.54
C LYS A 205 15.41 0.63 -9.14
N PHE A 206 14.71 1.16 -8.14
CA PHE A 206 14.92 0.71 -6.76
C PHE A 206 14.46 -0.72 -6.50
N TRP A 207 13.52 -1.26 -7.27
CA TRP A 207 13.13 -2.67 -7.19
C TRP A 207 14.22 -3.65 -7.68
N GLU A 208 15.21 -3.16 -8.44
CA GLU A 208 16.38 -3.91 -8.85
C GLU A 208 17.57 -3.68 -7.89
N LEU A 209 17.71 -2.44 -7.40
CA LEU A 209 18.82 -2.05 -6.50
C LEU A 209 18.68 -2.68 -5.11
N GLU A 210 17.47 -2.69 -4.56
CA GLU A 210 17.17 -3.17 -3.21
C GLU A 210 15.92 -4.07 -3.21
N PRO A 211 15.99 -5.25 -3.85
CA PRO A 211 14.82 -6.12 -4.09
C PRO A 211 14.22 -6.71 -2.81
N ASN A 212 14.98 -6.74 -1.73
CA ASN A 212 14.60 -7.36 -0.46
C ASN A 212 14.13 -6.37 0.60
N GLN A 213 14.28 -5.06 0.40
CA GLN A 213 13.81 -4.08 1.36
C GLN A 213 12.30 -3.84 1.19
N LEU A 214 11.55 -3.94 2.29
CA LEU A 214 10.11 -3.67 2.28
C LEU A 214 9.81 -2.21 2.00
N PHE A 215 8.94 -1.98 1.03
CA PHE A 215 8.51 -0.64 0.63
C PHE A 215 7.23 -0.22 1.35
N TYR A 216 6.07 -0.68 0.89
CA TYR A 216 4.77 -0.26 1.40
C TYR A 216 4.16 -1.33 2.29
N VAL A 217 4.02 -1.00 3.57
CA VAL A 217 3.54 -1.92 4.61
C VAL A 217 2.36 -1.29 5.33
N VAL A 218 1.29 -2.03 5.49
CA VAL A 218 0.12 -1.64 6.29
C VAL A 218 0.34 -2.06 7.72
N LEU A 219 0.13 -1.13 8.64
CA LEU A 219 0.35 -1.28 10.07
C LEU A 219 -0.90 -0.91 10.88
N ALA A 220 -0.99 -1.44 12.11
CA ALA A 220 -2.00 -1.09 13.10
C ALA A 220 -1.40 -1.14 14.51
N GLN A 221 -2.11 -0.56 15.50
CA GLN A 221 -1.69 -0.66 16.91
C GLN A 221 -1.91 -2.07 17.45
N GLU A 222 -0.94 -2.60 18.21
CA GLU A 222 -1.04 -3.90 18.89
C GLU A 222 -2.27 -3.96 19.82
N LYS A 223 -2.50 -2.91 20.62
CA LYS A 223 -3.66 -2.85 21.53
C LYS A 223 -5.00 -2.89 20.82
N LYS A 224 -5.13 -2.20 19.65
CA LYS A 224 -6.36 -2.25 18.84
C LYS A 224 -6.56 -3.62 18.21
N MET A 225 -5.49 -4.23 17.69
CA MET A 225 -5.54 -5.59 17.14
C MET A 225 -5.94 -6.64 18.19
N ALA A 226 -5.46 -6.50 19.42
CA ALA A 226 -5.84 -7.37 20.53
C ALA A 226 -7.31 -7.19 20.95
N ALA A 227 -7.82 -5.95 20.93
CA ALA A 227 -9.20 -5.63 21.31
C ALA A 227 -10.22 -6.01 20.21
N GLU A 228 -9.88 -5.83 18.94
CA GLU A 228 -10.77 -6.02 17.79
C GLU A 228 -10.12 -6.91 16.71
N PRO A 229 -9.65 -8.14 17.00
CA PRO A 229 -8.86 -8.94 16.07
C PRO A 229 -9.56 -9.18 14.72
N VAL A 230 -10.86 -9.44 14.74
CA VAL A 230 -11.67 -9.71 13.55
C VAL A 230 -11.64 -8.52 12.56
N LYS A 231 -11.64 -7.28 13.05
CA LYS A 231 -11.56 -6.08 12.22
C LYS A 231 -10.28 -6.05 11.37
N PHE A 232 -9.15 -6.38 11.98
CA PHE A 232 -7.85 -6.36 11.31
C PHE A 232 -7.59 -7.60 10.46
N GLN A 233 -8.15 -8.76 10.82
CA GLN A 233 -8.18 -9.96 9.97
C GLN A 233 -8.92 -9.67 8.65
N LYS A 234 -10.11 -9.07 8.75
CA LYS A 234 -10.91 -8.66 7.58
C LYS A 234 -10.18 -7.63 6.72
N LEU A 235 -9.52 -6.64 7.31
CA LEU A 235 -8.71 -5.66 6.60
C LEU A 235 -7.56 -6.34 5.83
N ALA A 236 -6.78 -7.17 6.49
CA ALA A 236 -5.67 -7.88 5.87
C ALA A 236 -6.15 -8.74 4.68
N ARG A 237 -7.23 -9.51 4.89
CA ARG A 237 -7.85 -10.35 3.86
C ARG A 237 -8.34 -9.52 2.66
N ALA A 238 -9.02 -8.41 2.91
CA ALA A 238 -9.53 -7.52 1.87
C ALA A 238 -8.40 -6.94 1.01
N LEU A 239 -7.30 -6.50 1.61
CA LEU A 239 -6.16 -5.94 0.89
C LEU A 239 -5.45 -7.01 0.02
N VAL A 240 -5.32 -8.25 0.51
CA VAL A 240 -4.79 -9.36 -0.30
C VAL A 240 -5.73 -9.69 -1.47
N LYS A 241 -7.04 -9.75 -1.24
CA LYS A 241 -8.03 -9.94 -2.32
C LYS A 241 -7.97 -8.82 -3.36
N ALA A 242 -7.85 -7.56 -2.93
CA ALA A 242 -7.72 -6.42 -3.83
C ALA A 242 -6.47 -6.51 -4.70
N ASN A 243 -5.33 -6.90 -4.14
CA ASN A 243 -4.12 -7.14 -4.91
C ASN A 243 -4.32 -8.25 -5.97
N ARG A 244 -4.95 -9.37 -5.60
CA ARG A 244 -5.27 -10.45 -6.56
C ARG A 244 -6.21 -9.98 -7.66
N PHE A 245 -7.22 -9.19 -7.30
CA PHE A 245 -8.13 -8.57 -8.28
C PHE A 245 -7.38 -7.72 -9.30
N MET A 246 -6.40 -6.92 -8.86
CA MET A 246 -5.63 -6.05 -9.75
C MET A 246 -4.90 -6.83 -10.85
N TYR A 247 -4.35 -8.01 -10.54
CA TYR A 247 -3.66 -8.84 -11.54
C TYR A 247 -4.59 -9.48 -12.58
N THR A 248 -5.85 -9.70 -12.22
CA THR A 248 -6.82 -10.36 -13.11
C THR A 248 -7.78 -9.39 -13.81
N ASN A 249 -7.79 -8.10 -13.39
CA ASN A 249 -8.76 -7.11 -13.86
C ASN A 249 -8.07 -5.78 -14.23
N LYS A 250 -7.16 -5.83 -15.21
CA LYS A 250 -6.37 -4.66 -15.66
C LYS A 250 -7.24 -3.44 -15.96
N ALA A 251 -8.28 -3.59 -16.79
CA ALA A 251 -9.11 -2.47 -17.24
C ALA A 251 -9.74 -1.71 -16.05
N LYS A 252 -10.33 -2.44 -15.09
CA LYS A 252 -10.93 -1.82 -13.90
C LYS A 252 -9.89 -1.22 -12.97
N THR A 253 -8.73 -1.87 -12.83
CA THR A 253 -7.62 -1.35 -12.03
C THR A 253 -7.08 -0.04 -12.60
N VAL A 254 -6.89 0.05 -13.92
CA VAL A 254 -6.45 1.26 -14.62
C VAL A 254 -7.48 2.38 -14.50
N GLU A 255 -8.78 2.09 -14.63
CA GLU A 255 -9.87 3.05 -14.42
C GLU A 255 -9.80 3.67 -13.01
N ILE A 256 -9.66 2.82 -11.98
CA ILE A 256 -9.57 3.26 -10.58
C ILE A 256 -8.27 4.08 -10.37
N ALA A 257 -7.14 3.62 -10.90
CA ALA A 257 -5.87 4.35 -10.83
C ALA A 257 -5.99 5.73 -11.48
N ALA A 258 -6.51 5.82 -12.70
CA ALA A 258 -6.70 7.09 -13.40
C ALA A 258 -7.59 8.06 -12.59
N LYS A 259 -8.70 7.56 -12.03
CA LYS A 259 -9.64 8.35 -11.23
C LYS A 259 -8.99 8.91 -9.97
N TYR A 260 -8.39 8.06 -9.15
CA TYR A 260 -7.92 8.45 -7.81
C TYR A 260 -6.52 9.07 -7.81
N ALA A 261 -5.62 8.59 -8.66
CA ALA A 261 -4.29 9.20 -8.85
C ALA A 261 -4.34 10.44 -9.77
N GLN A 262 -5.51 10.80 -10.31
CA GLN A 262 -5.72 11.95 -11.20
C GLN A 262 -4.79 11.90 -12.42
N LEU A 263 -4.67 10.72 -13.03
CA LEU A 263 -3.78 10.47 -14.15
C LEU A 263 -4.55 10.34 -15.47
N PRO A 264 -3.94 10.74 -16.60
CA PRO A 264 -4.41 10.28 -17.91
C PRO A 264 -4.49 8.75 -17.96
N PRO A 265 -5.55 8.16 -18.55
CA PRO A 265 -5.73 6.71 -18.55
C PRO A 265 -4.56 5.90 -19.13
N ASP A 266 -3.89 6.45 -20.12
CA ASP A 266 -2.73 5.84 -20.77
C ASP A 266 -1.47 5.88 -19.87
N ILE A 267 -1.28 6.91 -19.04
CA ILE A 267 -0.26 6.95 -17.98
C ILE A 267 -0.56 5.89 -16.92
N ALA A 268 -1.81 5.83 -16.44
CA ALA A 268 -2.22 4.83 -15.46
C ALA A 268 -2.01 3.40 -15.99
N ALA A 269 -2.29 3.16 -17.29
CA ALA A 269 -2.05 1.88 -17.93
C ALA A 269 -0.56 1.53 -18.03
N ALA A 270 0.29 2.48 -18.42
CA ALA A 270 1.73 2.27 -18.49
C ALA A 270 2.33 1.97 -17.11
N ALA A 271 1.91 2.73 -16.08
CA ALA A 271 2.32 2.49 -14.70
C ALA A 271 1.86 1.12 -14.20
N TYR A 272 0.61 0.73 -14.47
CA TYR A 272 0.10 -0.61 -14.13
C TYR A 272 0.94 -1.72 -14.77
N ASP A 273 1.27 -1.61 -16.06
CA ASP A 273 2.06 -2.62 -16.78
C ASP A 273 3.48 -2.77 -16.21
N GLU A 274 4.12 -1.67 -15.84
CA GLU A 274 5.45 -1.73 -15.21
C GLU A 274 5.38 -2.34 -13.80
N LEU A 275 4.40 -1.92 -12.99
CA LEU A 275 4.24 -2.41 -11.62
C LEU A 275 3.91 -3.91 -11.57
N THR A 276 3.08 -4.40 -12.50
CA THR A 276 2.75 -5.83 -12.60
C THR A 276 3.93 -6.65 -13.13
N ARG A 277 4.64 -6.15 -14.15
CA ARG A 277 5.85 -6.79 -14.68
C ARG A 277 6.95 -6.92 -13.62
N ALA A 278 7.15 -5.87 -12.83
CA ALA A 278 8.11 -5.86 -11.73
C ALA A 278 7.63 -6.64 -10.49
N LYS A 279 6.40 -7.20 -10.51
CA LYS A 279 5.76 -7.88 -9.38
C LYS A 279 5.83 -7.03 -8.10
N VAL A 280 5.50 -5.73 -8.23
CA VAL A 280 5.56 -4.79 -7.11
C VAL A 280 4.48 -5.12 -6.08
N TRP A 281 3.26 -5.43 -6.52
CA TRP A 281 2.16 -5.83 -5.67
C TRP A 281 2.25 -7.32 -5.30
N SER A 282 2.11 -7.64 -4.02
CA SER A 282 2.06 -9.02 -3.55
C SER A 282 0.66 -9.60 -3.70
N GLN A 283 0.55 -10.85 -4.13
CA GLN A 283 -0.70 -11.62 -4.09
C GLN A 283 -0.88 -12.43 -2.80
N ASN A 284 0.08 -12.33 -1.88
CA ASN A 284 0.06 -12.91 -0.53
C ASN A 284 0.14 -11.80 0.52
N ASP A 285 0.55 -12.11 1.75
CA ASP A 285 0.73 -11.10 2.80
C ASP A 285 1.90 -10.12 2.52
N GLY A 286 2.87 -10.53 1.71
CA GLY A 286 4.04 -9.74 1.35
C GLY A 286 5.04 -9.51 2.48
N LEU A 287 4.92 -10.24 3.61
CA LEU A 287 5.76 -10.10 4.80
C LEU A 287 6.68 -11.32 5.02
N ARG A 288 7.30 -11.79 3.97
CA ARG A 288 8.30 -12.88 4.07
C ARG A 288 9.36 -12.56 5.12
N ARG A 289 9.72 -13.58 5.90
CA ARG A 289 10.69 -13.46 7.00
C ARG A 289 12.02 -12.86 6.53
N ASP A 290 12.56 -13.35 5.42
CA ASP A 290 13.84 -12.88 4.88
C ASP A 290 13.81 -11.38 4.51
N LYS A 291 12.70 -10.87 3.94
CA LYS A 291 12.54 -9.45 3.60
C LYS A 291 12.34 -8.57 4.83
N VAL A 292 11.56 -9.05 5.80
CA VAL A 292 11.38 -8.35 7.07
C VAL A 292 12.71 -8.23 7.81
N GLU A 293 13.43 -9.34 7.94
CA GLU A 293 14.73 -9.37 8.61
C GLU A 293 15.79 -8.55 7.85
N TYR A 294 15.79 -8.61 6.50
CA TYR A 294 16.62 -7.74 5.68
C TYR A 294 16.34 -6.25 5.98
N THR A 295 15.07 -5.85 5.99
CA THR A 295 14.67 -4.46 6.25
C THR A 295 15.12 -4.00 7.64
N ILE A 296 14.92 -4.83 8.67
CA ILE A 296 15.36 -4.54 10.04
C ILE A 296 16.90 -4.42 10.11
N ASN A 297 17.61 -5.42 9.55
CA ASN A 297 19.07 -5.44 9.52
C ASN A 297 19.65 -4.21 8.82
N ARG A 298 19.00 -3.79 7.72
CA ARG A 298 19.40 -2.60 6.98
C ARG A 298 19.31 -1.34 7.85
N MET A 299 18.28 -1.21 8.68
CA MET A 299 18.13 -0.07 9.59
C MET A 299 19.17 -0.09 10.73
N VAL A 300 19.60 -1.26 11.16
CA VAL A 300 20.75 -1.39 12.10
C VAL A 300 22.05 -0.96 11.41
N GLN A 301 22.33 -1.45 10.21
CA GLN A 301 23.55 -1.13 9.46
C GLN A 301 23.72 0.35 9.18
N VAL A 302 22.61 1.08 8.94
CA VAL A 302 22.64 2.52 8.68
C VAL A 302 22.52 3.36 9.96
N GLY A 303 22.50 2.74 11.15
CA GLY A 303 22.48 3.41 12.44
C GLY A 303 21.12 3.96 12.88
N ASN A 304 20.04 3.67 12.15
CA ASN A 304 18.69 4.12 12.51
C ASN A 304 18.07 3.28 13.66
N ILE A 305 18.57 2.07 13.85
CA ILE A 305 18.23 1.16 14.96
C ILE A 305 19.53 0.78 15.67
N LYS A 306 19.58 0.93 16.99
CA LYS A 306 20.71 0.44 17.79
C LYS A 306 20.71 -1.08 17.80
N PRO A 307 21.90 -1.77 17.79
CA PRO A 307 21.96 -3.22 17.78
C PRO A 307 21.20 -3.92 18.92
N ASP A 308 21.22 -3.32 20.11
CA ASP A 308 20.53 -3.81 21.32
C ASP A 308 19.01 -3.59 21.30
N ALA A 309 18.53 -2.69 20.45
CA ALA A 309 17.12 -2.40 20.23
C ALA A 309 16.53 -3.06 18.96
N LYS A 310 17.29 -3.96 18.31
CA LYS A 310 16.89 -4.61 17.08
C LYS A 310 15.64 -5.48 17.28
N PRO A 311 14.51 -5.20 16.58
CA PRO A 311 13.31 -6.02 16.64
C PRO A 311 13.54 -7.41 16.02
N LYS A 312 12.79 -8.41 16.52
CA LYS A 312 12.65 -9.71 15.85
C LYS A 312 11.52 -9.65 14.80
N TYR A 313 11.44 -10.67 13.97
CA TYR A 313 10.34 -10.82 13.01
C TYR A 313 8.98 -10.77 13.71
N GLU A 314 8.82 -11.46 14.83
CA GLU A 314 7.59 -11.54 15.62
C GLU A 314 7.19 -10.21 16.27
N ASP A 315 8.16 -9.32 16.52
CA ASP A 315 7.89 -7.94 16.97
C ASP A 315 7.34 -7.08 15.82
N TYR A 316 7.78 -7.37 14.59
CA TYR A 316 7.40 -6.62 13.40
C TYR A 316 6.05 -7.07 12.83
N VAL A 317 5.76 -8.37 12.79
CA VAL A 317 4.63 -8.98 12.07
C VAL A 317 3.53 -9.40 13.04
N ALA A 318 2.28 -9.10 12.71
CA ALA A 318 1.09 -9.55 13.44
C ALA A 318 0.68 -10.97 12.98
N GLY A 319 1.58 -11.96 13.15
CA GLY A 319 1.43 -13.32 12.64
C GLY A 319 0.05 -13.95 12.86
N PRO A 320 -0.46 -14.05 14.11
CA PRO A 320 -1.76 -14.67 14.38
C PRO A 320 -2.94 -13.99 13.66
N ILE A 321 -2.90 -12.68 13.48
CA ILE A 321 -3.92 -11.94 12.71
C ILE A 321 -3.88 -12.32 11.23
N ILE A 322 -2.68 -12.41 10.66
CA ILE A 322 -2.47 -12.73 9.24
C ILE A 322 -2.84 -14.18 8.95
N GLU A 323 -2.42 -15.11 9.79
CA GLU A 323 -2.74 -16.54 9.66
C GLU A 323 -4.26 -16.76 9.61
N GLU A 324 -5.00 -16.13 10.52
CA GLU A 324 -6.45 -16.22 10.52
C GLU A 324 -7.09 -15.52 9.31
N ALA A 325 -6.58 -14.33 8.93
CA ALA A 325 -7.05 -13.57 7.78
C ALA A 325 -6.95 -14.36 6.48
N LEU A 326 -5.91 -15.16 6.31
CA LEU A 326 -5.61 -15.87 5.07
C LEU A 326 -6.13 -17.31 5.03
N LYS A 327 -6.80 -17.80 6.08
CA LYS A 327 -7.45 -19.12 6.05
C LYS A 327 -8.37 -19.25 4.84
N GLY A 328 -8.20 -20.35 4.08
CA GLY A 328 -8.98 -20.63 2.86
C GLY A 328 -8.58 -19.78 1.63
N LEU A 329 -7.56 -18.93 1.74
CA LEU A 329 -6.94 -18.28 0.58
C LEU A 329 -5.64 -19.04 0.23
N PRO A 330 -5.59 -19.78 -0.90
CA PRO A 330 -4.38 -20.50 -1.28
C PRO A 330 -3.24 -19.51 -1.51
N ARG A 331 -2.02 -19.88 -1.12
CA ARG A 331 -0.83 -19.10 -1.41
C ARG A 331 -0.57 -19.11 -2.93
N ILE A 332 -0.25 -17.96 -3.49
CA ILE A 332 0.11 -17.82 -4.91
C ILE A 332 1.63 -17.93 -4.99
N PRO A 333 2.19 -18.92 -5.70
CA PRO A 333 3.63 -19.04 -5.90
C PRO A 333 4.21 -17.79 -6.58
N ASP A 334 5.50 -17.47 -6.31
CA ASP A 334 6.28 -16.39 -6.94
C ASP A 334 5.85 -14.95 -6.62
N PHE A 335 4.97 -14.74 -5.65
CA PHE A 335 4.51 -13.41 -5.22
C PHE A 335 4.88 -13.06 -3.77
N ASP A 336 6.04 -13.51 -3.36
CA ASP A 336 6.59 -13.18 -2.04
C ASP A 336 7.92 -12.40 -2.14
#